data_d8270fec6c70b0bb8904976143a929fe
#
_entry.id   d8270fec6c70b0bb8904976143a929fe
#
_cell.length_a   1.000
_cell.length_b   1.000
_cell.length_c   1.000
_cell.angle_alpha   90.00
_cell.angle_beta   90.00
_cell.angle_gamma   90.00
#
_symmetry.space_group_name_H-M   'P 1'
#
loop_
_entity.id
_entity.type
_entity.pdbx_description
1 polymer ?
#
loop_
_entity_poly.entity_id
_entity_poly.type
_entity_poly.pdbx_seq_one_letter_code
_entity_poly.pdbx_strand_id
1 'polypeptide(L)'
;MISHLIKRIRLEQKLSKNKLGKMCSMDLSYITHLEKGDRYPSIDACKKLSKAFNIPEATLLTSYGKKLNYDQKLRDMQKYICTDKILAINNIDGLISCPPDALNANFAILINDTSMEPTLKKGDYAYIDLNTPMDSKDIGLFEYNGKFLLRQLSFGIRIISLIPLNPQFEKITINKDDSFSMLGKVIATKKISK
;
A
#
# COMPACT_ATOMS: atom_id res chain seq x y z
N MET A 1 -2.58 -11.42 3.63
CA MET A 1 -1.12 -11.38 3.36
C MET A 1 -0.64 -12.75 2.90
N ILE A 2 0.39 -12.81 2.05
CA ILE A 2 0.93 -14.08 1.50
C ILE A 2 1.40 -15.05 2.60
N SER A 3 1.93 -14.54 3.71
CA SER A 3 2.34 -15.32 4.89
C SER A 3 1.21 -16.16 5.46
N HIS A 4 0.02 -15.57 5.63
CA HIS A 4 -1.17 -16.30 6.11
C HIS A 4 -1.65 -17.33 5.09
N LEU A 5 -1.54 -17.03 3.79
CA LEU A 5 -1.93 -17.96 2.73
C LEU A 5 -1.02 -19.20 2.74
N ILE A 6 0.30 -19.00 2.77
CA ILE A 6 1.29 -20.08 2.84
C ILE A 6 1.04 -20.98 4.07
N LYS A 7 0.89 -20.35 5.26
CA LYS A 7 0.62 -21.07 6.51
C LYS A 7 -0.69 -21.86 6.44
N ARG A 8 -1.76 -21.25 5.90
CA ARG A 8 -3.07 -21.91 5.78
C ARG A 8 -2.99 -23.13 4.88
N ILE A 9 -2.46 -23.01 3.66
CA ILE A 9 -2.36 -24.12 2.70
C ILE A 9 -1.53 -25.27 3.29
N ARG A 10 -0.40 -24.94 3.95
CA ARG A 10 0.41 -25.95 4.61
C ARG A 10 -0.36 -26.73 5.68
N LEU A 11 -1.14 -26.03 6.50
CA LEU A 11 -1.94 -26.66 7.56
C LEU A 11 -3.07 -27.51 7.00
N GLU A 12 -3.78 -27.01 5.97
CA GLU A 12 -4.83 -27.75 5.26
C GLU A 12 -4.29 -29.06 4.67
N GLN A 13 -3.07 -29.04 4.14
CA GLN A 13 -2.38 -30.24 3.61
C GLN A 13 -1.67 -31.07 4.69
N LYS A 14 -1.82 -30.73 5.97
CA LYS A 14 -1.19 -31.42 7.12
C LYS A 14 0.33 -31.57 6.98
N LEU A 15 0.99 -30.59 6.35
CA LEU A 15 2.44 -30.59 6.18
C LEU A 15 3.12 -29.92 7.39
N SER A 16 4.21 -30.55 7.90
CA SER A 16 5.09 -29.84 8.83
C SER A 16 5.94 -28.81 8.09
N LYS A 17 6.41 -27.77 8.78
CA LYS A 17 7.32 -26.77 8.18
C LYS A 17 8.59 -27.42 7.63
N ASN A 18 9.12 -28.43 8.35
CA ASN A 18 10.31 -29.14 7.92
C ASN A 18 10.06 -29.95 6.63
N LYS A 19 8.89 -30.61 6.52
CA LYS A 19 8.50 -31.35 5.31
C LYS A 19 8.34 -30.39 4.14
N LEU A 20 7.67 -29.25 4.35
CA LEU A 20 7.52 -28.22 3.31
C LEU A 20 8.88 -27.67 2.88
N GLY A 21 9.77 -27.36 3.82
CA GLY A 21 11.13 -26.91 3.52
C GLY A 21 11.89 -27.88 2.63
N LYS A 22 11.85 -29.18 2.97
CA LYS A 22 12.48 -30.24 2.14
C LYS A 22 11.87 -30.30 0.72
N MET A 23 10.55 -30.21 0.59
CA MET A 23 9.88 -30.23 -0.72
C MET A 23 10.26 -29.03 -1.60
N CYS A 24 10.54 -27.89 -0.99
CA CYS A 24 10.90 -26.65 -1.69
C CYS A 24 12.42 -26.42 -1.80
N SER A 25 13.26 -27.30 -1.23
CA SER A 25 14.70 -27.07 -1.05
C SER A 25 14.96 -25.75 -0.31
N MET A 26 14.24 -25.54 0.80
CA MET A 26 14.32 -24.35 1.63
C MET A 26 14.56 -24.74 3.09
N ASP A 27 15.30 -23.91 3.82
CA ASP A 27 15.55 -24.12 5.24
C ASP A 27 14.29 -23.92 6.07
N LEU A 28 14.20 -24.66 7.20
CA LEU A 28 13.13 -24.54 8.17
C LEU A 28 12.99 -23.10 8.69
N SER A 29 14.13 -22.43 8.91
CA SER A 29 14.18 -21.03 9.33
C SER A 29 13.50 -20.11 8.32
N TYR A 30 13.80 -20.30 7.02
CA TYR A 30 13.19 -19.50 5.95
C TYR A 30 11.67 -19.69 5.87
N ILE A 31 11.18 -20.94 5.92
CA ILE A 31 9.73 -21.24 5.97
C ILE A 31 9.08 -20.56 7.19
N THR A 32 9.77 -20.58 8.33
CA THR A 32 9.27 -19.96 9.56
C THR A 32 9.14 -18.44 9.41
N HIS A 33 10.13 -17.78 8.83
CA HIS A 33 10.08 -16.33 8.57
C HIS A 33 9.03 -15.95 7.52
N LEU A 34 8.83 -16.79 6.49
CA LEU A 34 7.75 -16.58 5.52
C LEU A 34 6.37 -16.61 6.17
N GLU A 35 6.11 -17.60 7.07
CA GLU A 35 4.82 -17.73 7.74
C GLU A 35 4.57 -16.70 8.83
N LYS A 36 5.63 -16.18 9.47
CA LYS A 36 5.54 -15.04 10.39
C LYS A 36 5.29 -13.72 9.65
N GLY A 37 5.67 -13.62 8.37
CA GLY A 37 5.61 -12.39 7.60
C GLY A 37 6.86 -11.51 7.73
N ASP A 38 7.90 -11.98 8.44
CA ASP A 38 9.18 -11.27 8.61
C ASP A 38 9.97 -11.21 7.30
N ARG A 39 9.71 -12.16 6.40
CA ARG A 39 10.28 -12.22 5.05
C ARG A 39 9.19 -12.41 3.99
N TYR A 40 9.41 -11.76 2.87
CA TYR A 40 8.58 -11.96 1.68
C TYR A 40 9.23 -13.00 0.75
N PRO A 41 8.47 -13.97 0.20
CA PRO A 41 9.04 -14.96 -0.70
C PRO A 41 9.48 -14.28 -2.00
N SER A 42 10.59 -14.73 -2.59
CA SER A 42 10.97 -14.36 -3.97
C SER A 42 10.01 -15.01 -4.98
N ILE A 43 10.04 -14.56 -6.24
CA ILE A 43 9.27 -15.19 -7.32
C ILE A 43 9.62 -16.67 -7.44
N ASP A 44 10.92 -17.03 -7.37
CA ASP A 44 11.37 -18.41 -7.39
C ASP A 44 10.85 -19.21 -6.18
N ALA A 45 10.86 -18.61 -5.00
CA ALA A 45 10.27 -19.22 -3.80
C ALA A 45 8.76 -19.44 -3.96
N CYS A 46 8.01 -18.49 -4.55
CA CYS A 46 6.60 -18.67 -4.85
C CYS A 46 6.35 -19.83 -5.82
N LYS A 47 7.17 -19.97 -6.87
CA LYS A 47 7.08 -21.09 -7.82
C LYS A 47 7.33 -22.44 -7.15
N LYS A 48 8.40 -22.55 -6.32
CA LYS A 48 8.71 -23.76 -5.59
C LYS A 48 7.61 -24.13 -4.59
N LEU A 49 7.06 -23.14 -3.86
CA LEU A 49 5.95 -23.35 -2.94
C LEU A 49 4.67 -23.78 -3.67
N SER A 50 4.35 -23.16 -4.81
CA SER A 50 3.18 -23.54 -5.62
C SER A 50 3.28 -24.98 -6.11
N LYS A 51 4.47 -25.38 -6.55
CA LYS A 51 4.75 -26.76 -6.97
C LYS A 51 4.62 -27.74 -5.80
N ALA A 52 5.19 -27.40 -4.64
CA ALA A 52 5.11 -28.23 -3.43
C ALA A 52 3.68 -28.39 -2.90
N PHE A 53 2.87 -27.34 -3.01
CA PHE A 53 1.45 -27.34 -2.61
C PHE A 53 0.52 -27.93 -3.69
N ASN A 54 1.03 -28.20 -4.88
CA ASN A 54 0.24 -28.61 -6.04
C ASN A 54 -0.92 -27.64 -6.35
N ILE A 55 -0.61 -26.34 -6.37
CA ILE A 55 -1.54 -25.26 -6.69
C ILE A 55 -1.02 -24.44 -7.88
N PRO A 56 -1.90 -23.76 -8.64
CA PRO A 56 -1.46 -22.87 -9.71
C PRO A 56 -0.49 -21.80 -9.20
N GLU A 57 0.58 -21.52 -9.94
CA GLU A 57 1.56 -20.49 -9.58
C GLU A 57 0.90 -19.13 -9.37
N ALA A 58 -0.13 -18.82 -10.16
CA ALA A 58 -0.91 -17.60 -10.03
C ALA A 58 -1.50 -17.41 -8.62
N THR A 59 -1.77 -18.47 -7.88
CA THR A 59 -2.34 -18.39 -6.52
C THR A 59 -1.43 -17.64 -5.55
N LEU A 60 -0.12 -17.90 -5.60
CA LEU A 60 0.86 -17.19 -4.78
C LEU A 60 1.39 -15.94 -5.50
N LEU A 61 1.58 -15.99 -6.82
CA LEU A 61 2.08 -14.87 -7.60
C LEU A 61 1.09 -13.70 -7.69
N THR A 62 -0.21 -13.94 -7.64
CA THR A 62 -1.21 -12.87 -7.56
C THR A 62 -1.05 -12.04 -6.28
N SER A 63 -0.76 -12.71 -5.16
CA SER A 63 -0.47 -12.01 -3.90
C SER A 63 0.88 -11.28 -3.94
N TYR A 64 1.85 -11.81 -4.69
CA TYR A 64 3.14 -11.18 -4.96
C TYR A 64 3.00 -10.01 -5.94
N GLY A 65 2.20 -10.18 -7.00
CA GLY A 65 1.93 -9.16 -8.01
C GLY A 65 1.23 -7.92 -7.43
N LYS A 66 0.36 -8.10 -6.43
CA LYS A 66 -0.21 -6.95 -5.69
C LYS A 66 0.88 -6.12 -5.03
N LYS A 67 1.91 -6.73 -4.46
CA LYS A 67 3.05 -6.00 -3.88
C LYS A 67 3.96 -5.42 -4.97
N LEU A 68 4.25 -6.16 -6.04
CA LEU A 68 5.04 -5.67 -7.17
C LEU A 68 4.37 -4.48 -7.88
N ASN A 69 3.05 -4.57 -8.14
CA ASN A 69 2.29 -3.44 -8.66
C ASN A 69 2.31 -2.24 -7.70
N TYR A 70 2.31 -2.50 -6.41
CA TYR A 70 2.39 -1.49 -5.39
C TYR A 70 3.78 -0.83 -5.37
N ASP A 71 4.86 -1.62 -5.34
CA ASP A 71 6.24 -1.12 -5.40
C ASP A 71 6.54 -0.47 -6.75
N GLN A 72 5.94 -0.95 -7.84
CA GLN A 72 6.05 -0.32 -9.16
C GLN A 72 5.27 0.99 -9.22
N LYS A 73 4.02 1.02 -8.71
CA LYS A 73 3.24 2.25 -8.60
C LYS A 73 3.92 3.28 -7.71
N LEU A 74 4.60 2.84 -6.64
CA LEU A 74 5.40 3.72 -5.80
C LEU A 74 6.59 4.31 -6.57
N ARG A 75 7.29 3.50 -7.39
CA ARG A 75 8.37 3.97 -8.27
C ARG A 75 7.85 4.89 -9.37
N ASP A 76 6.69 4.60 -9.92
CA ASP A 76 6.04 5.44 -10.91
C ASP A 76 5.56 6.75 -10.27
N MET A 77 5.04 6.68 -9.04
CA MET A 77 4.77 7.86 -8.22
C MET A 77 6.04 8.66 -7.95
N GLN A 78 7.16 8.02 -7.60
CA GLN A 78 8.43 8.70 -7.39
C GLN A 78 8.89 9.47 -8.64
N LYS A 79 8.63 8.97 -9.86
CA LYS A 79 8.88 9.72 -11.09
C LYS A 79 8.00 10.98 -11.22
N TYR A 80 6.72 10.88 -10.88
CA TYR A 80 5.81 12.04 -10.85
C TYR A 80 6.13 13.00 -9.71
N ILE A 81 6.57 12.46 -8.58
CA ILE A 81 6.99 13.17 -7.39
C ILE A 81 8.27 13.98 -7.63
N CYS A 82 9.23 13.39 -8.37
CA CYS A 82 10.50 14.06 -8.67
C CYS A 82 10.41 15.16 -9.72
N THR A 83 9.37 15.17 -10.56
CA THR A 83 9.20 16.18 -11.61
C THR A 83 8.36 17.39 -11.19
N ASP A 84 7.47 17.25 -10.18
CA ASP A 84 6.57 18.31 -9.75
C ASP A 84 6.33 18.38 -8.24
N LYS A 85 7.38 18.56 -7.43
CA LYS A 85 7.29 19.06 -6.04
C LYS A 85 6.77 18.13 -4.95
N ILE A 86 6.92 16.84 -5.08
CA ILE A 86 6.73 15.91 -3.97
C ILE A 86 8.11 15.44 -3.49
N LEU A 87 8.34 15.56 -2.19
CA LEU A 87 9.59 15.15 -1.58
C LEU A 87 9.66 13.64 -1.50
N ALA A 88 10.39 13.02 -2.43
CA ALA A 88 10.79 11.63 -2.28
C ALA A 88 11.77 11.53 -1.10
N ILE A 89 11.53 10.57 -0.22
CA ILE A 89 12.35 10.28 0.97
C ILE A 89 13.85 10.09 0.64
N ASN A 90 14.19 9.88 -0.61
CA ASN A 90 15.55 9.65 -1.10
C ASN A 90 16.22 10.86 -1.77
N ASN A 91 15.59 12.02 -1.81
CA ASN A 91 16.20 13.23 -2.33
C ASN A 91 16.72 14.08 -1.17
N ILE A 92 18.04 14.26 -1.09
CA ILE A 92 18.71 14.98 0.01
C ILE A 92 18.20 16.43 0.10
N ASP A 93 17.91 17.07 -1.02
CA ASP A 93 17.38 18.44 -1.09
C ASP A 93 15.87 18.52 -0.79
N GLY A 94 15.24 17.38 -0.58
CA GLY A 94 13.82 17.22 -0.37
C GLY A 94 13.41 16.61 0.97
N LEU A 95 14.30 16.52 1.94
CA LEU A 95 13.97 16.00 3.27
C LEU A 95 13.18 17.03 4.05
N ILE A 96 12.05 16.59 4.60
CA ILE A 96 11.29 17.37 5.57
C ILE A 96 11.40 16.74 6.95
N SER A 97 11.31 17.54 8.00
CA SER A 97 11.33 17.01 9.36
C SER A 97 10.07 16.17 9.59
N CYS A 98 10.26 14.94 10.07
CA CYS A 98 9.18 14.05 10.46
C CYS A 98 8.69 14.44 11.87
N PRO A 99 7.41 14.81 12.04
CA PRO A 99 6.86 15.06 13.37
C PRO A 99 6.66 13.72 14.12
N PRO A 100 6.58 13.75 15.47
CA PRO A 100 6.49 12.53 16.28
C PRO A 100 5.28 11.64 15.95
N ASP A 101 4.19 12.22 15.51
CA ASP A 101 2.96 11.53 15.09
C ASP A 101 3.03 10.93 13.68
N ALA A 102 4.11 11.20 12.93
CA ALA A 102 4.34 10.68 11.58
C ALA A 102 5.50 9.67 11.49
N LEU A 103 5.99 9.12 12.59
CA LEU A 103 7.15 8.21 12.60
C LEU A 103 6.94 6.95 11.74
N ASN A 104 5.70 6.53 11.54
CA ASN A 104 5.35 5.38 10.69
C ASN A 104 5.12 5.78 9.23
N ALA A 105 5.22 7.04 8.87
CA ALA A 105 5.05 7.47 7.50
C ALA A 105 6.16 6.92 6.59
N ASN A 106 5.78 6.48 5.42
CA ASN A 106 6.73 6.05 4.39
C ASN A 106 7.22 7.23 3.55
N PHE A 107 6.40 8.25 3.39
CA PHE A 107 6.73 9.50 2.69
C PHE A 107 5.72 10.60 3.04
N ALA A 108 6.03 11.82 2.58
CA ALA A 108 5.11 12.94 2.67
C ALA A 108 4.85 13.54 1.29
N ILE A 109 3.65 14.07 1.09
CA ILE A 109 3.26 14.76 -0.15
C ILE A 109 2.86 16.20 0.14
N LEU A 110 3.18 17.10 -0.79
CA LEU A 110 2.67 18.45 -0.76
C LEU A 110 1.22 18.46 -1.22
N ILE A 111 0.34 19.08 -0.44
CA ILE A 111 -1.09 19.21 -0.79
C ILE A 111 -1.23 20.32 -1.83
N ASN A 112 -1.62 19.94 -3.05
CA ASN A 112 -1.64 20.84 -4.20
C ASN A 112 -3.01 21.45 -4.50
N ASP A 113 -4.09 20.90 -3.91
CA ASP A 113 -5.46 21.38 -4.14
C ASP A 113 -6.17 21.74 -2.82
N THR A 114 -7.35 22.33 -2.92
CA THR A 114 -8.17 22.78 -1.80
C THR A 114 -9.31 21.80 -1.46
N SER A 115 -9.35 20.65 -2.10
CA SER A 115 -10.48 19.70 -1.99
C SER A 115 -10.67 19.11 -0.59
N MET A 116 -9.63 19.13 0.23
CA MET A 116 -9.64 18.60 1.59
C MET A 116 -9.64 19.69 2.66
N GLU A 117 -9.81 20.96 2.25
CA GLU A 117 -9.98 22.05 3.19
C GLU A 117 -11.34 21.94 3.93
N PRO A 118 -11.41 22.39 5.19
CA PRO A 118 -10.36 23.09 5.95
C PRO A 118 -9.35 22.15 6.66
N THR A 119 -9.56 20.85 6.61
CA THR A 119 -8.77 19.85 7.38
C THR A 119 -7.33 19.75 6.87
N LEU A 120 -7.17 19.61 5.57
CA LEU A 120 -5.87 19.61 4.89
C LEU A 120 -5.81 20.81 3.99
N LYS A 121 -4.88 21.73 4.26
CA LYS A 121 -4.78 22.98 3.49
C LYS A 121 -3.79 22.83 2.35
N LYS A 122 -4.12 23.47 1.24
CA LYS A 122 -3.15 23.61 0.13
C LYS A 122 -1.85 24.26 0.63
N GLY A 123 -0.72 23.64 0.27
CA GLY A 123 0.61 24.06 0.69
C GLY A 123 1.13 23.36 1.95
N ASP A 124 0.31 22.63 2.69
CA ASP A 124 0.77 21.79 3.81
C ASP A 124 1.30 20.44 3.29
N TYR A 125 2.02 19.71 4.15
CA TYR A 125 2.43 18.34 3.87
C TYR A 125 1.50 17.34 4.54
N ALA A 126 1.13 16.29 3.80
CA ALA A 126 0.46 15.11 4.31
C ALA A 126 1.44 13.94 4.38
N TYR A 127 1.55 13.31 5.55
CA TYR A 127 2.41 12.15 5.80
C TYR A 127 1.61 10.88 5.58
N ILE A 128 2.12 10.02 4.72
CA ILE A 128 1.42 8.83 4.23
C ILE A 128 2.05 7.56 4.79
N ASP A 129 1.23 6.73 5.43
CA ASP A 129 1.57 5.37 5.80
C ASP A 129 0.92 4.38 4.82
N LEU A 130 1.74 3.56 4.22
CA LEU A 130 1.36 2.56 3.23
C LEU A 130 0.88 1.24 3.87
N ASN A 131 1.16 1.04 5.13
CA ASN A 131 0.96 -0.24 5.82
C ASN A 131 -0.29 -0.25 6.69
N THR A 132 -0.72 0.91 7.14
CA THR A 132 -1.93 1.03 7.96
C THR A 132 -3.17 0.81 7.12
N PRO A 133 -4.04 -0.15 7.49
CA PRO A 133 -5.34 -0.32 6.84
C PRO A 133 -6.18 0.96 6.93
N MET A 134 -6.97 1.22 5.89
CA MET A 134 -7.89 2.34 5.87
C MET A 134 -9.32 1.88 6.10
N ASP A 135 -10.03 2.62 6.95
CA ASP A 135 -11.43 2.46 7.23
C ASP A 135 -12.27 3.62 6.67
N SER A 136 -13.58 3.47 6.73
CA SER A 136 -14.51 4.54 6.35
C SER A 136 -14.27 5.77 7.23
N LYS A 137 -14.23 6.95 6.60
CA LYS A 137 -13.86 8.26 7.14
C LYS A 137 -12.36 8.54 7.27
N ASP A 138 -11.49 7.57 7.03
CA ASP A 138 -10.07 7.85 6.94
C ASP A 138 -9.75 8.72 5.71
N ILE A 139 -8.77 9.59 5.85
CA ILE A 139 -8.21 10.34 4.73
C ILE A 139 -7.03 9.55 4.18
N GLY A 140 -7.02 9.37 2.88
CA GLY A 140 -5.97 8.61 2.21
C GLY A 140 -5.53 9.21 0.90
N LEU A 141 -4.44 8.67 0.41
CA LEU A 141 -3.95 8.88 -0.93
C LEU A 141 -4.46 7.77 -1.84
N PHE A 142 -5.09 8.16 -2.92
CA PHE A 142 -5.69 7.25 -3.91
C PHE A 142 -5.15 7.53 -5.30
N GLU A 143 -5.04 6.48 -6.10
CA GLU A 143 -4.94 6.60 -7.55
C GLU A 143 -6.32 6.33 -8.14
N TYR A 144 -6.81 7.25 -8.97
CA TYR A 144 -8.08 7.15 -9.66
C TYR A 144 -7.92 7.63 -11.10
N ASN A 145 -8.14 6.72 -12.05
CA ASN A 145 -8.04 6.98 -13.48
C ASN A 145 -6.75 7.74 -13.86
N GLY A 146 -5.60 7.30 -13.30
CA GLY A 146 -4.27 7.86 -13.53
C GLY A 146 -3.97 9.15 -12.77
N LYS A 147 -4.86 9.62 -11.90
CA LYS A 147 -4.64 10.81 -11.05
C LYS A 147 -4.47 10.42 -9.60
N PHE A 148 -3.58 11.13 -8.90
CA PHE A 148 -3.42 10.97 -7.46
C PHE A 148 -4.29 11.99 -6.73
N LEU A 149 -5.07 11.51 -5.77
CA LEU A 149 -6.04 12.32 -5.04
C LEU A 149 -5.92 12.06 -3.54
N LEU A 150 -5.96 13.13 -2.75
CA LEU A 150 -6.24 13.04 -1.32
C LEU A 150 -7.75 13.16 -1.12
N ARG A 151 -8.39 12.18 -0.50
CA ARG A 151 -9.83 12.16 -0.24
C ARG A 151 -10.13 11.41 1.06
N GLN A 152 -11.31 11.65 1.58
CA GLN A 152 -11.85 10.82 2.64
C GLN A 152 -12.50 9.58 2.02
N LEU A 153 -12.17 8.40 2.56
CA LEU A 153 -12.72 7.13 2.12
C LEU A 153 -14.12 6.93 2.71
N SER A 154 -15.03 6.41 1.91
CA SER A 154 -16.35 5.98 2.37
C SER A 154 -16.69 4.62 1.76
N PHE A 155 -16.95 3.65 2.63
CA PHE A 155 -17.47 2.34 2.26
C PHE A 155 -18.99 2.32 2.46
N GLY A 156 -19.74 2.08 1.39
CA GLY A 156 -21.15 1.68 1.45
C GLY A 156 -21.31 0.18 1.20
N ILE A 157 -22.52 -0.34 1.22
CA ILE A 157 -22.82 -1.79 1.13
C ILE A 157 -22.25 -2.44 -0.15
N ARG A 158 -22.09 -1.70 -1.24
CA ARG A 158 -21.51 -2.18 -2.51
C ARG A 158 -20.79 -1.05 -3.27
N ILE A 159 -20.49 0.02 -2.60
CA ILE A 159 -20.03 1.25 -3.24
C ILE A 159 -18.84 1.80 -2.44
N ILE A 160 -17.77 2.10 -3.14
CA ILE A 160 -16.65 2.88 -2.61
C ILE A 160 -16.80 4.30 -3.13
N SER A 161 -16.67 5.26 -2.25
CA SER A 161 -16.69 6.67 -2.63
C SER A 161 -15.50 7.42 -2.06
N LEU A 162 -14.98 8.35 -2.83
CA LEU A 162 -13.93 9.28 -2.43
C LEU A 162 -14.58 10.65 -2.20
N ILE A 163 -14.60 11.08 -0.94
CA ILE A 163 -15.33 12.26 -0.50
C ILE A 163 -14.34 13.41 -0.29
N PRO A 164 -14.50 14.54 -0.97
CA PRO A 164 -13.80 15.77 -0.64
C PRO A 164 -14.38 16.33 0.66
N LEU A 165 -13.56 17.01 1.47
CA LEU A 165 -14.05 17.72 2.65
C LEU A 165 -14.53 19.14 2.30
N ASN A 166 -14.03 19.69 1.20
CA ASN A 166 -14.49 20.96 0.67
C ASN A 166 -15.74 20.73 -0.21
N PRO A 167 -16.89 21.31 0.15
CA PRO A 167 -18.15 21.12 -0.56
C PRO A 167 -18.18 21.68 -1.99
N GLN A 168 -17.18 22.47 -2.38
CA GLN A 168 -17.02 22.93 -3.77
C GLN A 168 -16.59 21.84 -4.74
N PHE A 169 -16.16 20.69 -4.22
CA PHE A 169 -15.70 19.56 -5.03
C PHE A 169 -16.74 18.43 -4.98
N GLU A 170 -16.86 17.72 -6.09
CA GLU A 170 -17.80 16.62 -6.19
C GLU A 170 -17.22 15.32 -5.60
N LYS A 171 -18.11 14.52 -5.00
CA LYS A 171 -17.84 13.17 -4.57
C LYS A 171 -17.59 12.28 -5.80
N ILE A 172 -16.56 11.45 -5.73
CA ILE A 172 -16.27 10.44 -6.73
C ILE A 172 -16.82 9.10 -6.24
N THR A 173 -17.67 8.47 -7.02
CA THR A 173 -18.11 7.08 -6.78
C THR A 173 -17.33 6.15 -7.69
N ILE A 174 -16.70 5.12 -7.13
CA ILE A 174 -15.88 4.18 -7.89
C ILE A 174 -16.76 3.16 -8.58
N ASN A 175 -16.68 3.08 -9.89
CA ASN A 175 -17.36 2.13 -10.73
C ASN A 175 -16.44 0.94 -11.08
N LYS A 176 -17.03 -0.11 -11.66
CA LYS A 176 -16.30 -1.34 -12.02
C LYS A 176 -15.20 -1.12 -13.06
N ASP A 177 -15.40 -0.18 -13.95
CA ASP A 177 -14.50 0.11 -15.06
C ASP A 177 -13.44 1.16 -14.71
N ASP A 178 -13.51 1.74 -13.51
CA ASP A 178 -12.54 2.72 -13.05
C ASP A 178 -11.22 2.06 -12.64
N SER A 179 -10.10 2.67 -13.05
CA SER A 179 -8.80 2.35 -12.47
C SER A 179 -8.72 2.98 -11.08
N PHE A 180 -8.67 2.13 -10.05
CA PHE A 180 -8.68 2.59 -8.68
C PHE A 180 -7.70 1.81 -7.80
N SER A 181 -6.94 2.53 -6.98
CA SER A 181 -6.06 1.93 -5.96
C SER A 181 -6.02 2.79 -4.71
N MET A 182 -6.12 2.15 -3.56
CA MET A 182 -5.83 2.76 -2.26
C MET A 182 -4.33 2.65 -2.01
N LEU A 183 -3.63 3.77 -1.91
CA LEU A 183 -2.17 3.79 -1.81
C LEU A 183 -1.71 3.84 -0.36
N GLY A 184 -2.30 4.69 0.47
CA GLY A 184 -1.93 4.78 1.87
C GLY A 184 -2.79 5.77 2.64
N LYS A 185 -2.70 5.68 3.96
CA LYS A 185 -3.45 6.52 4.91
C LYS A 185 -2.66 7.77 5.25
N VAL A 186 -3.34 8.91 5.33
CA VAL A 186 -2.78 10.13 5.93
C VAL A 186 -2.77 9.94 7.44
N ILE A 187 -1.58 9.93 8.04
CA ILE A 187 -1.42 9.74 9.50
C ILE A 187 -1.09 11.03 10.24
N ALA A 188 -0.52 12.00 9.55
CA ALA A 188 -0.20 13.31 10.12
C ALA A 188 -0.16 14.38 9.03
N THR A 189 -0.18 15.64 9.46
CA THR A 189 0.00 16.79 8.58
C THR A 189 0.95 17.80 9.21
N LYS A 190 1.70 18.51 8.38
CA LYS A 190 2.59 19.58 8.81
C LYS A 190 2.35 20.83 8.02
N LYS A 191 2.05 21.92 8.72
CA LYS A 191 1.95 23.26 8.14
C LYS A 191 3.33 23.74 7.70
N ILE A 192 3.39 24.32 6.52
CA ILE A 192 4.57 25.11 6.14
C ILE A 192 4.43 26.48 6.80
N SER A 193 5.21 26.69 7.88
CA SER A 193 5.41 28.04 8.40
C SER A 193 6.15 28.85 7.32
N LYS A 194 5.53 29.90 6.85
CA LYS A 194 6.19 30.90 6.00
C LYS A 194 7.21 31.66 6.82
#